data_23252661c8a7476fe6d5af3ae60d138e
#
_entry.id   23252661c8a7476fe6d5af3ae60d138e
#
_cell.length_a   1.000
_cell.length_b   1.000
_cell.length_c   1.000
_cell.angle_alpha   90.00
_cell.angle_beta   90.00
_cell.angle_gamma   90.00
#
_symmetry.space_group_name_H-M   'P 1'
#
loop_
_entity.id
_entity.type
_entity.pdbx_description
1 polymer ?
#
loop_
_entity_poly.entity_id
_entity_poly.type
_entity_poly.pdbx_seq_one_letter_code
_entity_poly.pdbx_strand_id
1 'polypeptide(L)'
;MADEKRPAEESTTEVDAPAGSPDATPAPVADPAEIESDTAEDSEVIEEYDLEAEDSEADEAEAAPRSPMSHVKVALIAGLVGVLALAGLTAWMGYRTYEANRDEHRRELFLQVGRQGALNLTTIDWQNAEADVQRILDSATGTFYDDFQQRAQPFVEVVKQAQSKSVGTVAEAGLESAGANEAQVLVAVTVKTSNAGAPEQEPRAWRMRISVEKIGDDAKVSNVEFVP
;
A
#
# COMPACT_ATOMS: atom_id res chain seq x y z
N MET A 1 -4.71 82.58 -8.71
CA MET A 1 -3.64 82.35 -9.66
C MET A 1 -3.29 80.92 -9.53
N ALA A 2 -3.94 80.08 -10.27
CA ALA A 2 -3.59 79.57 -11.60
C ALA A 2 -2.27 78.85 -11.57
N ASP A 3 -2.20 77.53 -11.77
CA ASP A 3 -2.36 76.71 -12.97
C ASP A 3 -2.25 75.26 -12.56
N GLU A 4 -3.17 74.35 -12.70
CA GLU A 4 -3.57 73.60 -13.88
C GLU A 4 -2.41 73.02 -14.69
N LYS A 5 -2.18 71.67 -14.54
CA LYS A 5 -2.04 70.78 -15.68
C LYS A 5 -1.93 69.26 -15.30
N ARG A 6 -2.99 68.51 -15.56
CA ARG A 6 -2.95 67.11 -16.03
C ARG A 6 -2.56 67.14 -17.53
N PRO A 7 -2.05 66.08 -18.12
CA PRO A 7 -2.74 64.79 -18.35
C PRO A 7 -1.82 63.58 -18.20
N ALA A 8 -2.35 62.42 -17.80
CA ALA A 8 -2.77 61.27 -18.62
C ALA A 8 -1.67 60.72 -19.54
N GLU A 9 -1.25 59.48 -19.24
CA GLU A 9 -1.14 58.45 -20.29
C GLU A 9 -1.28 57.05 -19.67
N GLU A 10 -2.30 56.41 -20.14
CA GLU A 10 -2.50 54.95 -20.11
C GLU A 10 -1.28 54.26 -20.72
N SER A 11 -0.80 53.22 -20.07
CA SER A 11 -0.10 52.14 -20.76
C SER A 11 -0.65 50.81 -20.30
N THR A 12 -1.69 50.42 -20.98
CA THR A 12 -2.22 49.06 -21.05
C THR A 12 -1.15 48.20 -21.71
N THR A 13 -0.45 47.38 -20.95
CA THR A 13 0.30 46.28 -21.55
C THR A 13 -0.49 44.99 -21.34
N GLU A 14 -1.30 44.73 -22.32
CA GLU A 14 -1.91 43.45 -22.64
C GLU A 14 -0.77 42.50 -22.97
N VAL A 15 -0.48 41.54 -22.09
CA VAL A 15 0.41 40.41 -22.38
C VAL A 15 -0.44 39.23 -22.76
N ASP A 16 -0.48 39.08 -24.08
CA ASP A 16 -0.92 37.93 -24.86
C ASP A 16 -0.51 36.56 -24.23
N ALA A 17 -1.49 35.72 -23.99
CA ALA A 17 -1.31 34.35 -23.62
C ALA A 17 -1.09 33.52 -24.89
N PRO A 18 -0.01 32.73 -24.99
CA PRO A 18 0.03 31.71 -26.02
C PRO A 18 -0.75 30.46 -25.57
N ALA A 19 -1.87 30.25 -26.20
CA ALA A 19 -2.49 28.98 -26.33
C ALA A 19 -1.56 28.01 -27.08
N GLY A 20 -1.14 26.95 -26.43
CA GLY A 20 -0.38 25.87 -27.03
C GLY A 20 -0.76 24.55 -26.38
N SER A 21 -1.88 23.99 -26.80
CA SER A 21 -2.14 22.56 -26.65
C SER A 21 -1.27 21.77 -27.61
N PRO A 22 -0.52 20.79 -27.18
CA PRO A 22 -0.22 19.68 -28.03
C PRO A 22 -1.23 18.56 -27.80
N ASP A 23 -2.02 18.36 -28.84
CA ASP A 23 -2.74 17.18 -29.21
C ASP A 23 -1.81 15.92 -29.08
N ALA A 24 -2.04 15.09 -28.08
CA ALA A 24 -1.46 13.77 -27.97
C ALA A 24 -2.53 12.75 -28.32
N THR A 25 -2.60 12.43 -29.58
CA THR A 25 -3.30 11.29 -30.17
C THR A 25 -2.94 10.01 -29.40
N PRO A 26 -3.89 9.23 -28.89
CA PRO A 26 -3.59 7.91 -28.36
C PRO A 26 -3.28 6.94 -29.51
N ALA A 27 -2.16 6.25 -29.38
CA ALA A 27 -1.76 5.16 -30.27
C ALA A 27 -2.79 4.03 -30.27
N PRO A 28 -2.93 3.30 -31.39
CA PRO A 28 -3.95 2.29 -31.56
C PRO A 28 -3.64 1.04 -30.72
N VAL A 29 -4.67 0.56 -30.05
CA VAL A 29 -4.71 -0.73 -29.36
C VAL A 29 -4.47 -1.84 -30.38
N ALA A 30 -3.41 -2.60 -30.20
CA ALA A 30 -3.15 -3.81 -30.97
C ALA A 30 -4.16 -4.89 -30.57
N ASP A 31 -4.86 -5.37 -31.58
CA ASP A 31 -5.75 -6.52 -31.57
C ASP A 31 -5.00 -7.79 -31.10
N PRO A 32 -5.50 -8.60 -30.19
CA PRO A 32 -4.88 -9.89 -29.88
C PRO A 32 -5.20 -10.88 -31.01
N ALA A 33 -4.17 -11.28 -31.71
CA ALA A 33 -4.21 -12.34 -32.70
C ALA A 33 -4.75 -13.64 -32.09
N GLU A 34 -5.72 -14.21 -32.77
CA GLU A 34 -6.24 -15.57 -32.64
C GLU A 34 -5.07 -16.57 -32.67
N ILE A 35 -4.92 -17.32 -31.57
CA ILE A 35 -4.13 -18.56 -31.60
C ILE A 35 -5.12 -19.69 -31.80
N GLU A 36 -5.17 -20.18 -33.02
CA GLU A 36 -5.85 -21.41 -33.38
C GLU A 36 -5.27 -22.57 -32.56
N SER A 37 -6.12 -23.22 -31.79
CA SER A 37 -5.84 -24.50 -31.14
C SER A 37 -5.89 -25.60 -32.17
N ASP A 38 -4.75 -26.08 -32.61
CA ASP A 38 -4.62 -27.32 -33.34
C ASP A 38 -4.79 -28.51 -32.38
N THR A 39 -5.96 -29.09 -32.40
CA THR A 39 -6.29 -30.32 -31.65
C THR A 39 -5.90 -31.50 -32.55
N ALA A 40 -4.70 -32.01 -32.34
CA ALA A 40 -4.33 -33.31 -32.89
C ALA A 40 -5.05 -34.41 -32.10
N GLU A 41 -6.09 -34.96 -32.71
CA GLU A 41 -6.67 -36.25 -32.32
C GLU A 41 -5.66 -37.36 -32.67
N ASP A 42 -4.98 -37.88 -31.66
CA ASP A 42 -4.27 -39.16 -31.79
C ASP A 42 -5.21 -40.28 -31.30
N SER A 43 -5.87 -40.87 -32.26
CA SER A 43 -6.68 -42.08 -32.10
C SER A 43 -5.74 -43.29 -32.08
N GLU A 44 -5.29 -43.69 -30.92
CA GLU A 44 -4.71 -45.05 -30.81
C GLU A 44 -5.78 -46.10 -30.91
N VAL A 45 -5.67 -46.81 -32.01
CA VAL A 45 -6.40 -48.02 -32.36
C VAL A 45 -6.09 -49.10 -31.33
N ILE A 46 -7.07 -49.47 -30.51
CA ILE A 46 -7.01 -50.66 -29.68
C ILE A 46 -7.15 -51.87 -30.57
N GLU A 47 -6.04 -52.55 -30.84
CA GLU A 47 -6.08 -53.87 -31.48
C GLU A 47 -6.66 -54.86 -30.46
N GLU A 48 -7.83 -55.37 -30.83
CA GLU A 48 -8.55 -56.47 -30.21
C GLU A 48 -7.75 -57.75 -30.47
N TYR A 49 -6.99 -58.21 -29.48
CA TYR A 49 -6.42 -59.54 -29.53
C TYR A 49 -7.41 -60.50 -28.93
N ASP A 50 -8.07 -61.20 -29.83
CA ASP A 50 -8.81 -62.42 -29.58
C ASP A 50 -7.79 -63.53 -29.14
N LEU A 51 -7.72 -63.85 -27.87
CA LEU A 51 -6.98 -64.98 -27.35
C LEU A 51 -7.97 -66.02 -26.87
N GLU A 52 -8.00 -67.07 -27.62
CA GLU A 52 -8.69 -68.29 -27.35
C GLU A 52 -8.55 -68.80 -25.91
N ALA A 53 -9.66 -69.21 -25.36
CA ALA A 53 -9.78 -69.89 -24.08
C ALA A 53 -8.99 -71.16 -24.10
N GLU A 54 -7.85 -71.21 -23.43
CA GLU A 54 -7.30 -72.46 -22.91
C GLU A 54 -7.80 -72.64 -21.51
N ASP A 55 -8.62 -73.68 -21.39
CA ASP A 55 -9.12 -74.32 -20.20
C ASP A 55 -7.92 -74.78 -19.36
N SER A 56 -7.58 -74.08 -18.31
CA SER A 56 -6.53 -74.38 -17.40
C SER A 56 -7.16 -74.49 -15.99
N GLU A 57 -7.20 -75.73 -15.55
CA GLU A 57 -7.75 -76.30 -14.32
C GLU A 57 -7.56 -75.33 -13.09
N ALA A 58 -8.67 -75.17 -12.39
CA ALA A 58 -8.78 -74.44 -11.13
C ALA A 58 -7.75 -74.97 -10.11
N ASP A 59 -6.70 -74.24 -9.89
CA ASP A 59 -5.97 -74.29 -8.63
C ASP A 59 -6.74 -73.35 -7.66
N GLU A 60 -7.54 -74.01 -6.80
CA GLU A 60 -8.16 -73.36 -5.68
C GLU A 60 -7.05 -72.86 -4.73
N ALA A 61 -6.46 -71.74 -5.04
CA ALA A 61 -5.71 -71.02 -4.04
C ALA A 61 -6.70 -70.49 -2.98
N GLU A 62 -6.77 -71.35 -1.94
CA GLU A 62 -7.45 -71.11 -0.68
C GLU A 62 -7.18 -69.66 -0.23
N ALA A 63 -8.12 -68.78 -0.50
CA ALA A 63 -8.08 -67.38 -0.03
C ALA A 63 -8.05 -67.43 1.49
N ALA A 64 -6.87 -67.26 2.07
CA ALA A 64 -6.68 -67.21 3.52
C ALA A 64 -7.75 -66.25 4.09
N PRO A 65 -8.52 -66.67 5.08
CA PRO A 65 -9.59 -65.85 5.64
C PRO A 65 -8.97 -64.59 6.19
N ARG A 66 -9.25 -63.46 5.56
CA ARG A 66 -8.94 -62.12 6.12
C ARG A 66 -9.69 -62.05 7.43
N SER A 67 -8.99 -62.35 8.54
CA SER A 67 -9.55 -62.28 9.87
C SER A 67 -10.24 -60.93 10.06
N PRO A 68 -11.53 -60.88 10.41
CA PRO A 68 -12.24 -59.63 10.57
C PRO A 68 -11.50 -58.79 11.62
N MET A 69 -11.07 -57.60 11.22
CA MET A 69 -10.41 -56.69 12.17
C MET A 69 -11.33 -56.49 13.36
N SER A 70 -10.82 -56.80 14.55
CA SER A 70 -11.58 -56.66 15.80
C SER A 70 -12.20 -55.23 15.84
N HIS A 71 -13.50 -55.13 16.12
CA HIS A 71 -14.21 -53.87 16.24
C HIS A 71 -13.49 -52.84 17.14
N VAL A 72 -12.73 -53.34 18.12
CA VAL A 72 -11.87 -52.51 18.99
C VAL A 72 -10.73 -51.88 18.24
N LYS A 73 -10.07 -52.57 17.29
CA LYS A 73 -8.99 -52.01 16.47
C LYS A 73 -9.53 -50.93 15.50
N VAL A 74 -10.70 -51.18 14.90
CA VAL A 74 -11.37 -50.23 14.04
C VAL A 74 -11.76 -48.98 14.82
N ALA A 75 -12.31 -49.13 16.02
CA ALA A 75 -12.67 -48.01 16.89
C ALA A 75 -11.44 -47.19 17.34
N LEU A 76 -10.31 -47.88 17.66
CA LEU A 76 -9.05 -47.19 17.99
C LEU A 76 -8.46 -46.38 16.82
N ILE A 77 -8.48 -46.99 15.62
CA ILE A 77 -8.01 -46.28 14.41
C ILE A 77 -8.90 -45.08 14.10
N ALA A 78 -10.22 -45.24 14.15
CA ALA A 78 -11.17 -44.14 13.94
C ALA A 78 -11.00 -43.03 14.99
N GLY A 79 -10.79 -43.40 16.27
CA GLY A 79 -10.49 -42.42 17.33
C GLY A 79 -9.18 -41.69 17.10
N LEU A 80 -8.11 -42.41 16.70
CA LEU A 80 -6.82 -41.79 16.39
C LEU A 80 -6.92 -40.82 15.19
N VAL A 81 -7.62 -41.21 14.13
CA VAL A 81 -7.86 -40.35 12.96
C VAL A 81 -8.65 -39.09 13.37
N GLY A 82 -9.67 -39.25 14.23
CA GLY A 82 -10.44 -38.15 14.77
C GLY A 82 -9.57 -37.17 15.56
N VAL A 83 -8.69 -37.67 16.43
CA VAL A 83 -7.76 -36.82 17.21
C VAL A 83 -6.76 -36.09 16.29
N LEU A 84 -6.20 -36.80 15.30
CA LEU A 84 -5.29 -36.17 14.33
C LEU A 84 -5.97 -35.12 13.48
N ALA A 85 -7.21 -35.34 13.07
CA ALA A 85 -8.00 -34.34 12.32
C ALA A 85 -8.28 -33.07 13.16
N LEU A 86 -8.65 -33.25 14.44
CA LEU A 86 -8.83 -32.11 15.37
C LEU A 86 -7.52 -31.39 15.64
N ALA A 87 -6.41 -32.08 15.83
CA ALA A 87 -5.10 -31.48 16.02
C ALA A 87 -4.67 -30.69 14.76
N GLY A 88 -4.89 -31.24 13.58
CA GLY A 88 -4.63 -30.55 12.31
C GLY A 88 -5.49 -29.30 12.13
N LEU A 89 -6.77 -29.38 12.46
CA LEU A 89 -7.68 -28.24 12.38
C LEU A 89 -7.29 -27.10 13.36
N THR A 90 -6.95 -27.45 14.60
CA THR A 90 -6.52 -26.47 15.62
C THR A 90 -5.19 -25.85 15.25
N ALA A 91 -4.23 -26.59 14.74
CA ALA A 91 -2.96 -26.07 14.25
C ALA A 91 -3.16 -25.12 13.06
N TRP A 92 -3.98 -25.50 12.09
CA TRP A 92 -4.31 -24.67 10.92
C TRP A 92 -5.01 -23.37 11.33
N MET A 93 -5.98 -23.46 12.25
CA MET A 93 -6.71 -22.29 12.74
C MET A 93 -5.79 -21.36 13.54
N GLY A 94 -4.90 -21.91 14.37
CA GLY A 94 -3.88 -21.15 15.10
C GLY A 94 -2.90 -20.42 14.16
N TYR A 95 -2.43 -21.10 13.12
CA TYR A 95 -1.55 -20.49 12.11
C TYR A 95 -2.25 -19.34 11.37
N ARG A 96 -3.48 -19.55 10.94
CA ARG A 96 -4.27 -18.50 10.24
C ARG A 96 -4.53 -17.27 11.13
N THR A 97 -4.82 -17.49 12.42
CA THR A 97 -5.01 -16.39 13.38
C THR A 97 -3.70 -15.62 13.61
N TYR A 98 -2.58 -16.34 13.66
CA TYR A 98 -1.26 -15.72 13.82
C TYR A 98 -0.91 -14.83 12.62
N GLU A 99 -1.15 -15.27 11.39
CA GLU A 99 -0.93 -14.47 10.19
C GLU A 99 -1.85 -13.24 10.18
N ALA A 100 -3.14 -13.42 10.47
CA ALA A 100 -4.09 -12.30 10.52
C ALA A 100 -3.69 -11.22 11.52
N ASN A 101 -3.29 -11.59 12.73
CA ASN A 101 -2.82 -10.66 13.75
C ASN A 101 -1.55 -9.92 13.31
N ARG A 102 -0.63 -10.62 12.63
CA ARG A 102 0.60 -10.01 12.14
C ARG A 102 0.33 -8.97 11.05
N ASP A 103 -0.63 -9.25 10.18
CA ASP A 103 -1.05 -8.33 9.13
C ASP A 103 -1.77 -7.10 9.71
N GLU A 104 -2.58 -7.30 10.74
CA GLU A 104 -3.26 -6.22 11.44
C GLU A 104 -2.25 -5.29 12.14
N HIS A 105 -1.32 -5.83 12.89
CA HIS A 105 -0.25 -5.03 13.53
C HIS A 105 0.59 -4.24 12.51
N ARG A 106 0.88 -4.83 11.36
CA ARG A 106 1.60 -4.13 10.28
C ARG A 106 0.79 -2.96 9.72
N ARG A 107 -0.50 -3.17 9.47
CA ARG A 107 -1.41 -2.11 9.00
C ARG A 107 -1.53 -0.98 10.02
N GLU A 108 -1.63 -1.32 11.29
CA GLU A 108 -1.69 -0.35 12.37
C GLU A 108 -0.40 0.47 12.47
N LEU A 109 0.77 -0.19 12.36
CA LEU A 109 2.07 0.48 12.30
C LEU A 109 2.13 1.49 11.14
N PHE A 110 1.76 1.08 9.92
CA PHE A 110 1.76 1.98 8.77
C PHE A 110 0.82 3.16 8.96
N LEU A 111 -0.38 2.92 9.49
CA LEU A 111 -1.35 3.98 9.76
C LEU A 111 -0.82 4.97 10.81
N GLN A 112 -0.18 4.47 11.86
CA GLN A 112 0.42 5.30 12.90
C GLN A 112 1.57 6.14 12.35
N VAL A 113 2.47 5.55 11.55
CA VAL A 113 3.59 6.26 10.93
C VAL A 113 3.09 7.33 9.95
N GLY A 114 2.07 7.03 9.14
CA GLY A 114 1.45 8.02 8.25
C GLY A 114 0.83 9.19 9.02
N ARG A 115 0.09 8.92 10.10
CA ARG A 115 -0.45 9.98 10.99
C ARG A 115 0.64 10.83 11.61
N GLN A 116 1.67 10.18 12.14
CA GLN A 116 2.79 10.89 12.78
C GLN A 116 3.58 11.71 11.75
N GLY A 117 3.81 11.17 10.54
CA GLY A 117 4.43 11.88 9.43
C GLY A 117 3.66 13.15 9.07
N ALA A 118 2.32 13.05 8.94
CA ALA A 118 1.47 14.21 8.69
C ALA A 118 1.59 15.28 9.80
N LEU A 119 1.59 14.87 11.05
CA LEU A 119 1.76 15.78 12.19
C LEU A 119 3.15 16.43 12.17
N ASN A 120 4.20 15.67 11.95
CA ASN A 120 5.57 16.19 11.88
C ASN A 120 5.72 17.26 10.78
N LEU A 121 5.10 17.05 9.62
CA LEU A 121 5.15 17.97 8.48
C LEU A 121 4.33 19.23 8.68
N THR A 122 3.27 19.17 9.48
CA THR A 122 2.32 20.27 9.65
C THR A 122 2.47 21.01 10.98
N THR A 123 3.29 20.48 11.89
CA THR A 123 3.55 21.11 13.20
C THR A 123 5.00 21.56 13.27
N ILE A 124 5.22 22.84 13.00
CA ILE A 124 6.53 23.48 12.98
C ILE A 124 6.48 24.75 13.81
N ASP A 125 7.48 24.94 14.67
CA ASP A 125 7.63 26.14 15.49
C ASP A 125 8.99 26.79 15.18
N TRP A 126 8.97 28.07 14.81
CA TRP A 126 10.20 28.84 14.53
C TRP A 126 11.23 28.82 15.67
N GLN A 127 10.79 28.64 16.90
CA GLN A 127 11.67 28.53 18.08
C GLN A 127 12.42 27.20 18.11
N ASN A 128 11.87 26.16 17.52
CA ASN A 128 12.41 24.80 17.52
C ASN A 128 12.61 24.26 16.10
N ALA A 129 12.71 25.13 15.08
CA ALA A 129 12.66 24.76 13.68
C ALA A 129 13.70 23.70 13.28
N GLU A 130 14.93 23.74 13.86
CA GLU A 130 15.94 22.72 13.61
C GLU A 130 15.53 21.35 14.18
N ALA A 131 15.00 21.32 15.39
CA ALA A 131 14.55 20.07 16.02
C ALA A 131 13.34 19.49 15.28
N ASP A 132 12.43 20.34 14.80
CA ASP A 132 11.27 19.93 14.03
C ASP A 132 11.69 19.35 12.67
N VAL A 133 12.63 19.98 11.99
CA VAL A 133 13.22 19.47 10.73
C VAL A 133 13.95 18.15 10.96
N GLN A 134 14.74 18.04 12.04
CA GLN A 134 15.41 16.78 12.36
C GLN A 134 14.42 15.65 12.61
N ARG A 135 13.32 15.91 13.30
CA ARG A 135 12.25 14.93 13.55
C ARG A 135 11.60 14.44 12.24
N ILE A 136 11.43 15.34 11.24
CA ILE A 136 10.94 14.95 9.91
C ILE A 136 11.95 14.02 9.26
N LEU A 137 13.23 14.40 9.23
CA LEU A 137 14.30 13.60 8.63
C LEU A 137 14.44 12.21 9.29
N ASP A 138 14.35 12.15 10.62
CA ASP A 138 14.44 10.88 11.37
C ASP A 138 13.28 9.93 11.02
N SER A 139 12.12 10.48 10.67
CA SER A 139 10.92 9.73 10.26
C SER A 139 10.83 9.49 8.75
N ALA A 140 11.79 9.98 7.96
CA ALA A 140 11.83 9.90 6.51
C ALA A 140 12.79 8.83 5.99
N THR A 141 12.57 8.39 4.75
CA THR A 141 13.44 7.48 4.00
C THR A 141 13.35 7.75 2.50
N GLY A 142 14.25 7.14 1.72
CA GLY A 142 14.22 7.20 0.26
C GLY A 142 14.33 8.63 -0.30
N THR A 143 13.66 8.84 -1.42
CA THR A 143 13.68 10.13 -2.14
C THR A 143 13.13 11.28 -1.31
N PHE A 144 12.15 11.02 -0.45
CA PHE A 144 11.60 12.05 0.43
C PHE A 144 12.64 12.56 1.44
N TYR A 145 13.44 11.65 2.01
CA TYR A 145 14.54 12.03 2.91
C TYR A 145 15.56 12.90 2.18
N ASP A 146 16.02 12.49 0.99
CA ASP A 146 17.04 13.19 0.22
C ASP A 146 16.58 14.59 -0.20
N ASP A 147 15.37 14.70 -0.72
CA ASP A 147 14.77 15.97 -1.15
C ASP A 147 14.53 16.92 0.00
N PHE A 148 14.05 16.40 1.13
CA PHE A 148 13.79 17.24 2.30
C PHE A 148 15.09 17.70 2.94
N GLN A 149 16.11 16.83 3.03
CA GLN A 149 17.43 17.18 3.56
C GLN A 149 18.09 18.33 2.78
N GLN A 150 18.00 18.32 1.44
CA GLN A 150 18.55 19.38 0.61
C GLN A 150 17.88 20.74 0.87
N ARG A 151 16.61 20.75 1.23
CA ARG A 151 15.81 21.96 1.48
C ARG A 151 15.74 22.35 2.95
N ALA A 152 16.27 21.53 3.84
CA ALA A 152 16.14 21.68 5.29
C ALA A 152 16.67 23.02 5.79
N GLN A 153 17.89 23.42 5.41
CA GLN A 153 18.51 24.65 5.86
C GLN A 153 17.78 25.91 5.36
N PRO A 154 17.50 26.08 4.05
CA PRO A 154 16.69 27.19 3.57
C PRO A 154 15.30 27.25 4.22
N PHE A 155 14.67 26.11 4.47
CA PHE A 155 13.37 26.05 5.15
C PHE A 155 13.45 26.58 6.59
N VAL A 156 14.43 26.16 7.37
CA VAL A 156 14.66 26.65 8.75
C VAL A 156 14.84 28.16 8.77
N GLU A 157 15.65 28.70 7.86
CA GLU A 157 15.89 30.16 7.77
C GLU A 157 14.60 30.92 7.49
N VAL A 158 13.80 30.49 6.53
CA VAL A 158 12.52 31.13 6.17
C VAL A 158 11.53 31.05 7.35
N VAL A 159 11.41 29.90 8.00
CA VAL A 159 10.52 29.71 9.16
C VAL A 159 10.90 30.64 10.30
N LYS A 160 12.21 30.78 10.60
CA LYS A 160 12.73 31.67 11.65
C LYS A 160 12.55 33.14 11.29
N GLN A 161 12.85 33.52 10.04
CA GLN A 161 12.70 34.90 9.59
C GLN A 161 11.24 35.37 9.64
N ALA A 162 10.31 34.52 9.25
CA ALA A 162 8.88 34.79 9.29
C ALA A 162 8.28 34.64 10.68
N GLN A 163 9.02 34.12 11.67
CA GLN A 163 8.53 33.70 12.97
C GLN A 163 7.28 32.81 12.84
N SER A 164 7.34 31.89 11.88
CA SER A 164 6.19 31.06 11.52
C SER A 164 5.99 29.92 12.51
N LYS A 165 4.74 29.77 12.93
CA LYS A 165 4.30 28.64 13.74
C LYS A 165 3.08 28.03 13.10
N SER A 166 3.15 26.72 12.84
CA SER A 166 2.03 25.92 12.37
C SER A 166 1.74 24.81 13.35
N VAL A 167 0.46 24.47 13.51
CA VAL A 167 0.00 23.36 14.34
C VAL A 167 -1.00 22.56 13.52
N GLY A 168 -0.60 21.34 13.19
CA GLY A 168 -1.45 20.35 12.53
C GLY A 168 -2.28 19.56 13.52
N THR A 169 -3.50 19.26 13.13
CA THR A 169 -4.38 18.33 13.86
C THR A 169 -4.95 17.35 12.86
N VAL A 170 -4.69 16.06 13.05
CA VAL A 170 -5.26 15.02 12.20
C VAL A 170 -6.76 14.92 12.46
N ALA A 171 -7.54 15.17 11.43
CA ALA A 171 -8.99 14.98 11.48
C ALA A 171 -9.37 13.52 11.21
N GLU A 172 -8.79 12.94 10.15
CA GLU A 172 -9.03 11.55 9.74
C GLU A 172 -7.76 10.96 9.12
N ALA A 173 -7.59 9.65 9.25
CA ALA A 173 -6.55 8.92 8.54
C ALA A 173 -6.99 7.49 8.27
N GLY A 174 -6.70 6.99 7.07
CA GLY A 174 -7.01 5.63 6.63
C GLY A 174 -5.95 5.08 5.69
N LEU A 175 -5.84 3.76 5.67
CA LEU A 175 -5.02 3.07 4.68
C LEU A 175 -5.76 3.06 3.34
N GLU A 176 -5.15 3.63 2.31
CA GLU A 176 -5.59 3.52 0.91
C GLU A 176 -5.14 2.18 0.33
N SER A 177 -3.90 1.79 0.62
CA SER A 177 -3.36 0.48 0.26
C SER A 177 -2.35 0.01 1.31
N ALA A 178 -2.19 -1.29 1.45
CA ALA A 178 -1.18 -1.89 2.33
C ALA A 178 -0.67 -3.20 1.74
N GLY A 179 0.63 -3.24 1.48
CA GLY A 179 1.40 -4.41 1.08
C GLY A 179 2.19 -5.02 2.24
N ALA A 180 3.18 -5.87 1.89
CA ALA A 180 4.06 -6.49 2.87
C ALA A 180 5.09 -5.50 3.46
N ASN A 181 5.63 -4.60 2.61
CA ASN A 181 6.71 -3.70 2.96
C ASN A 181 6.38 -2.22 2.71
N GLU A 182 5.24 -1.91 2.15
CA GLU A 182 4.83 -0.55 1.81
C GLU A 182 3.33 -0.36 2.04
N ALA A 183 2.93 0.88 2.28
CA ALA A 183 1.53 1.27 2.38
C ALA A 183 1.34 2.72 1.92
N GLN A 184 0.12 3.03 1.52
CA GLN A 184 -0.32 4.40 1.29
C GLN A 184 -1.37 4.77 2.32
N VAL A 185 -1.11 5.86 3.03
CA VAL A 185 -1.99 6.39 4.09
C VAL A 185 -2.55 7.72 3.61
N LEU A 186 -3.85 7.82 3.54
CA LEU A 186 -4.54 9.08 3.27
C LEU A 186 -4.82 9.77 4.61
N VAL A 187 -4.34 11.01 4.77
CA VAL A 187 -4.49 11.77 6.01
C VAL A 187 -5.13 13.13 5.72
N ALA A 188 -6.22 13.43 6.39
CA ALA A 188 -6.82 14.74 6.42
C ALA A 188 -6.34 15.50 7.68
N VAL A 189 -5.77 16.68 7.48
CA VAL A 189 -5.19 17.50 8.57
C VAL A 189 -5.78 18.90 8.51
N THR A 190 -6.12 19.44 9.68
CA THR A 190 -6.43 20.86 9.84
C THR A 190 -5.19 21.56 10.38
N VAL A 191 -4.72 22.58 9.69
CA VAL A 191 -3.51 23.34 10.05
C VAL A 191 -3.88 24.76 10.43
N LYS A 192 -3.47 25.18 11.61
CA LYS A 192 -3.50 26.58 12.06
C LYS A 192 -2.11 27.16 11.92
N THR A 193 -2.00 28.32 11.28
CA THR A 193 -0.72 28.99 11.08
C THR A 193 -0.77 30.39 11.67
N SER A 194 0.33 30.82 12.26
CA SER A 194 0.58 32.19 12.68
C SER A 194 2.00 32.60 12.29
N ASN A 195 2.22 33.91 12.07
CA ASN A 195 3.54 34.48 11.80
C ASN A 195 3.62 35.92 12.32
N ALA A 196 4.78 36.56 12.19
CA ALA A 196 5.00 37.93 12.68
C ALA A 196 4.04 38.97 12.05
N GLY A 197 3.58 38.75 10.82
CA GLY A 197 2.66 39.67 10.11
C GLY A 197 1.17 39.34 10.28
N ALA A 198 0.86 38.12 10.72
CA ALA A 198 -0.53 37.63 10.88
C ALA A 198 -0.56 36.65 12.09
N PRO A 199 -0.81 37.14 13.29
CA PRO A 199 -0.72 36.34 14.51
C PRO A 199 -1.74 35.18 14.57
N GLU A 200 -2.83 35.28 13.86
CA GLU A 200 -3.82 34.20 13.75
C GLU A 200 -4.41 34.16 12.34
N GLN A 201 -4.28 33.01 11.69
CA GLN A 201 -4.88 32.76 10.37
C GLN A 201 -6.00 31.73 10.51
N GLU A 202 -6.99 31.80 9.62
CA GLU A 202 -8.05 30.80 9.57
C GLU A 202 -7.48 29.41 9.33
N PRO A 203 -7.98 28.38 10.03
CA PRO A 203 -7.53 27.00 9.83
C PRO A 203 -7.75 26.54 8.39
N ARG A 204 -6.76 25.86 7.84
CA ARG A 204 -6.82 25.29 6.48
C ARG A 204 -6.87 23.76 6.57
N ALA A 205 -7.77 23.16 5.81
CA ALA A 205 -7.83 21.72 5.67
C ALA A 205 -6.93 21.27 4.51
N TRP A 206 -6.07 20.29 4.76
CA TRP A 206 -5.20 19.67 3.78
C TRP A 206 -5.43 18.17 3.75
N ARG A 207 -5.32 17.58 2.59
CA ARG A 207 -5.30 16.13 2.40
C ARG A 207 -3.97 15.70 1.83
N MET A 208 -3.37 14.70 2.43
CA MET A 208 -2.08 14.18 2.02
C MET A 208 -2.16 12.66 1.83
N ARG A 209 -1.56 12.17 0.77
CA ARG A 209 -1.21 10.77 0.60
C ARG A 209 0.22 10.59 1.03
N ILE A 210 0.43 9.78 2.06
CA ILE A 210 1.74 9.51 2.64
C ILE A 210 2.09 8.07 2.33
N SER A 211 3.14 7.87 1.54
CA SER A 211 3.72 6.56 1.32
C SER A 211 4.64 6.21 2.48
N VAL A 212 4.45 5.03 3.02
CA VAL A 212 5.21 4.50 4.15
C VAL A 212 5.91 3.22 3.71
N GLU A 213 7.18 3.10 4.02
CA GLU A 213 8.01 1.93 3.72
C GLU A 213 8.53 1.30 5.01
N LYS A 214 8.51 -0.03 5.04
CA LYS A 214 9.01 -0.81 6.17
C LYS A 214 10.53 -0.93 6.11
N ILE A 215 11.20 -0.52 7.17
CA ILE A 215 12.67 -0.58 7.33
C ILE A 215 12.99 -1.46 8.54
N GLY A 216 13.28 -2.73 8.31
CA GLY A 216 13.46 -3.69 9.41
C GLY A 216 12.17 -3.93 10.18
N ASP A 217 12.18 -3.62 11.47
CA ASP A 217 10.99 -3.71 12.35
C ASP A 217 10.21 -2.39 12.43
N ASP A 218 10.77 -1.29 11.94
CA ASP A 218 10.15 0.03 11.89
C ASP A 218 9.54 0.33 10.52
N ALA A 219 8.86 1.47 10.41
CA ALA A 219 8.39 2.01 9.15
C ALA A 219 8.68 3.52 9.09
N LYS A 220 8.95 4.04 7.88
CA LYS A 220 9.28 5.44 7.64
C LYS A 220 8.52 5.99 6.44
N VAL A 221 8.38 7.31 6.41
CA VAL A 221 7.75 8.03 5.28
C VAL A 221 8.72 8.06 4.10
N SER A 222 8.29 7.52 2.95
CA SER A 222 9.08 7.48 1.71
C SER A 222 8.62 8.48 0.65
N ASN A 223 7.36 8.95 0.72
CA ASN A 223 6.84 9.99 -0.16
C ASN A 223 5.65 10.71 0.47
N VAL A 224 5.43 11.98 0.07
CA VAL A 224 4.30 12.80 0.49
C VAL A 224 3.73 13.56 -0.71
N GLU A 225 2.45 13.37 -0.96
CA GLU A 225 1.71 14.03 -2.03
C GLU A 225 0.50 14.76 -1.45
N PHE A 226 0.22 15.97 -1.97
CA PHE A 226 -1.02 16.67 -1.64
C PHE A 226 -2.13 16.24 -2.60
N VAL A 227 -3.27 15.88 -2.03
CA VAL A 227 -4.44 15.42 -2.79
C VAL A 227 -5.50 16.52 -2.74
N PRO A 228 -6.14 16.85 -3.88
CA PRO A 228 -7.18 17.88 -3.94
C PRO A 228 -8.43 17.54 -3.13
#